data_9565d7c10cba85c98d8feb5896681b27
#
_entry.id   9565d7c10cba85c98d8feb5896681b27
#
_cell.length_a   1.000
_cell.length_b   1.000
_cell.length_c   1.000
_cell.angle_alpha   90.00
_cell.angle_beta   90.00
_cell.angle_gamma   90.00
#
_symmetry.space_group_name_H-M   'P 1'
#
loop_
_entity.id
_entity.type
_entity.pdbx_description
1 polymer ?
#
loop_
_entity_poly.entity_id
_entity_poly.type
_entity_poly.pdbx_seq_one_letter_code
_entity_poly.pdbx_strand_id
1 'polypeptide(L)'
;MNKHLNNYISSAQAIAKLLDPHAEVIIHDLASGRIAHVFNVFSQRRVGDSSLTDINDGSSFEGDVSGPYRKVNSDRRQLRSVTAVLRDPDGLQIGLLCVNFDVTVMSGMAEIAASFLGLENTVDKPPALFAKDFQESAHSIMDGFLSARSLTLASLTSEEMVALIGEMDKGGVFALRNATHYVCGLLSLSRATVYKYLKRSRAASTD
;
A
#
# COMPACT_ATOMS: atom_id res chain seq x y z
N MET A 1 -14.39 -8.00 -38.33
CA MET A 1 -14.54 -8.34 -36.90
C MET A 1 -14.71 -9.85 -36.79
N ASN A 2 -13.88 -10.49 -35.97
CA ASN A 2 -13.97 -11.91 -35.72
C ASN A 2 -15.28 -12.24 -34.96
N LYS A 3 -16.11 -13.17 -35.54
CA LYS A 3 -17.41 -13.54 -34.95
C LYS A 3 -17.32 -14.12 -33.53
N HIS A 4 -16.21 -14.75 -33.19
CA HIS A 4 -15.98 -15.34 -31.85
C HIS A 4 -15.75 -14.29 -30.76
N LEU A 5 -15.42 -13.04 -31.08
CA LEU A 5 -15.36 -11.95 -30.11
C LEU A 5 -16.72 -11.68 -29.46
N ASN A 6 -17.82 -11.98 -30.15
CA ASN A 6 -19.17 -11.82 -29.60
C ASN A 6 -19.40 -12.67 -28.33
N ASN A 7 -18.69 -13.80 -28.17
CA ASN A 7 -18.79 -14.66 -27.00
C ASN A 7 -18.34 -13.98 -25.73
N TYR A 8 -17.53 -12.93 -25.84
CA TYR A 8 -16.96 -12.20 -24.71
C TYR A 8 -17.75 -10.93 -24.34
N ILE A 9 -18.73 -10.53 -25.16
CA ILE A 9 -19.51 -9.28 -24.95
C ILE A 9 -20.19 -9.28 -23.57
N SER A 10 -20.91 -10.37 -23.24
CA SER A 10 -21.66 -10.45 -21.99
C SER A 10 -20.75 -10.36 -20.76
N SER A 11 -19.60 -11.01 -20.80
CA SER A 11 -18.61 -10.94 -19.72
C SER A 11 -18.03 -9.53 -19.59
N ALA A 12 -17.63 -8.91 -20.69
CA ALA A 12 -17.14 -7.55 -20.72
C ALA A 12 -18.19 -6.55 -20.18
N GLN A 13 -19.45 -6.73 -20.58
CA GLN A 13 -20.54 -5.89 -20.11
C GLN A 13 -20.85 -6.08 -18.63
N ALA A 14 -20.76 -7.32 -18.13
CA ALA A 14 -20.94 -7.59 -16.70
C ALA A 14 -19.85 -6.93 -15.84
N ILE A 15 -18.58 -7.00 -16.27
CA ILE A 15 -17.46 -6.32 -15.61
C ILE A 15 -17.68 -4.80 -15.63
N ALA A 16 -18.04 -4.25 -16.78
CA ALA A 16 -18.30 -2.82 -16.92
C ALA A 16 -19.42 -2.36 -15.97
N LYS A 17 -20.53 -3.10 -15.90
CA LYS A 17 -21.65 -2.78 -15.00
C LYS A 17 -21.29 -2.89 -13.54
N LEU A 18 -20.51 -3.90 -13.16
CA LEU A 18 -20.09 -4.09 -11.76
C LEU A 18 -19.22 -2.91 -11.27
N LEU A 19 -18.40 -2.36 -12.15
CA LEU A 19 -17.42 -1.32 -11.83
C LEU A 19 -17.86 0.09 -12.30
N ASP A 20 -19.11 0.24 -12.73
CA ASP A 20 -19.66 1.54 -13.15
C ASP A 20 -19.69 2.56 -11.99
N PRO A 21 -19.30 3.82 -12.23
CA PRO A 21 -18.78 4.44 -13.46
C PRO A 21 -17.24 4.42 -13.56
N HIS A 22 -16.55 3.64 -12.75
CA HIS A 22 -15.11 3.74 -12.52
C HIS A 22 -14.27 2.87 -13.46
N ALA A 23 -14.87 2.02 -14.28
CA ALA A 23 -14.10 1.20 -15.23
C ALA A 23 -14.65 1.29 -16.65
N GLU A 24 -13.74 1.52 -17.59
CA GLU A 24 -13.97 1.36 -19.02
C GLU A 24 -13.48 -0.03 -19.43
N VAL A 25 -14.31 -0.77 -20.18
CA VAL A 25 -13.97 -2.10 -20.68
C VAL A 25 -13.98 -2.09 -22.19
N ILE A 26 -12.89 -2.57 -22.82
CA ILE A 26 -12.65 -2.50 -24.25
C ILE A 26 -12.33 -3.89 -24.78
N ILE A 27 -12.97 -4.29 -25.90
CA ILE A 27 -12.58 -5.45 -26.69
C ILE A 27 -11.91 -4.97 -27.95
N HIS A 28 -10.68 -5.40 -28.17
CA HIS A 28 -9.89 -5.16 -29.38
C HIS A 28 -9.94 -6.37 -30.30
N ASP A 29 -10.08 -6.15 -31.60
CA ASP A 29 -9.97 -7.17 -32.64
C ASP A 29 -8.55 -7.17 -33.21
N LEU A 30 -7.79 -8.24 -32.97
CA LEU A 30 -6.41 -8.37 -33.44
C LEU A 30 -6.31 -8.43 -34.95
N ALA A 31 -7.33 -9.01 -35.64
CA ALA A 31 -7.32 -9.14 -37.09
C ALA A 31 -7.44 -7.79 -37.82
N SER A 32 -8.24 -6.87 -37.28
CA SER A 32 -8.42 -5.53 -37.85
C SER A 32 -7.54 -4.45 -37.19
N GLY A 33 -6.96 -4.72 -36.04
CA GLY A 33 -6.22 -3.73 -35.26
C GLY A 33 -7.13 -2.63 -34.68
N ARG A 34 -8.42 -2.88 -34.50
CA ARG A 34 -9.44 -1.88 -34.14
C ARG A 34 -10.20 -2.28 -32.88
N ILE A 35 -10.82 -1.27 -32.25
CA ILE A 35 -11.78 -1.48 -31.17
C ILE A 35 -13.04 -2.15 -31.73
N ALA A 36 -13.36 -3.36 -31.23
CA ALA A 36 -14.57 -4.09 -31.57
C ALA A 36 -15.76 -3.66 -30.70
N HIS A 37 -15.55 -3.52 -29.38
CA HIS A 37 -16.56 -3.08 -28.41
C HIS A 37 -15.94 -2.22 -27.32
N VAL A 38 -16.75 -1.31 -26.76
CA VAL A 38 -16.39 -0.50 -25.60
C VAL A 38 -17.60 -0.29 -24.70
N PHE A 39 -17.40 -0.36 -23.39
CA PHE A 39 -18.44 -0.20 -22.37
C PHE A 39 -17.97 0.81 -21.31
N ASN A 40 -18.91 1.59 -20.75
CA ASN A 40 -18.67 2.65 -19.77
C ASN A 40 -17.57 3.63 -20.22
N VAL A 41 -17.73 4.18 -21.41
CA VAL A 41 -16.72 5.03 -22.03
C VAL A 41 -16.52 6.31 -21.23
N PHE A 42 -15.35 6.47 -20.62
CA PHE A 42 -14.89 7.73 -20.09
C PHE A 42 -13.69 8.31 -20.87
N SER A 43 -13.05 7.48 -21.69
CA SER A 43 -12.11 7.96 -22.72
C SER A 43 -12.85 8.42 -23.97
N GLN A 44 -12.15 9.07 -24.89
CA GLN A 44 -12.75 9.47 -26.16
C GLN A 44 -12.82 8.34 -27.21
N ARG A 45 -12.55 7.10 -26.81
CA ARG A 45 -12.47 5.93 -27.69
C ARG A 45 -13.83 5.51 -28.20
N ARG A 46 -13.84 5.09 -29.47
CA ARG A 46 -15.06 4.62 -30.16
C ARG A 46 -14.81 3.29 -30.82
N VAL A 47 -15.88 2.53 -31.03
CA VAL A 47 -15.85 1.33 -31.90
C VAL A 47 -15.33 1.70 -33.28
N GLY A 48 -14.37 0.93 -33.79
CA GLY A 48 -13.70 1.18 -35.05
C GLY A 48 -12.42 2.01 -34.98
N ASP A 49 -12.12 2.67 -33.86
CA ASP A 49 -10.84 3.39 -33.72
C ASP A 49 -9.67 2.41 -33.81
N SER A 50 -8.56 2.87 -34.38
CA SER A 50 -7.29 2.14 -34.38
C SER A 50 -6.75 2.12 -32.93
N SER A 51 -6.40 0.95 -32.43
CA SER A 51 -6.06 0.81 -31.02
C SER A 51 -4.77 0.03 -30.74
N LEU A 52 -4.17 -0.52 -31.79
CA LEU A 52 -3.04 -1.43 -31.67
C LEU A 52 -1.72 -0.82 -32.17
N THR A 53 -1.63 0.50 -32.26
CA THR A 53 -0.37 1.20 -32.59
C THR A 53 0.77 0.87 -31.62
N ASP A 54 0.41 0.48 -30.38
CA ASP A 54 1.37 0.17 -29.33
C ASP A 54 1.68 -1.34 -29.21
N ILE A 55 0.99 -2.21 -29.97
CA ILE A 55 1.15 -3.68 -29.89
C ILE A 55 2.00 -4.24 -31.06
N ASN A 56 2.33 -3.42 -32.03
CA ASN A 56 3.12 -3.83 -33.23
C ASN A 56 4.60 -4.09 -32.96
N ASP A 57 5.06 -4.06 -31.72
CA ASP A 57 6.46 -4.36 -31.37
C ASP A 57 6.78 -5.87 -31.23
N GLY A 58 5.82 -6.74 -31.55
CA GLY A 58 6.03 -8.19 -31.46
C GLY A 58 6.05 -8.73 -30.03
N SER A 59 5.70 -7.93 -29.03
CA SER A 59 5.58 -8.40 -27.67
C SER A 59 4.43 -9.42 -27.59
N SER A 60 4.78 -10.70 -27.54
CA SER A 60 3.86 -11.76 -27.16
C SER A 60 3.48 -11.56 -25.70
N PHE A 61 2.18 -11.49 -25.40
CA PHE A 61 1.74 -11.51 -24.03
C PHE A 61 2.20 -12.81 -23.37
N GLU A 62 3.06 -12.72 -22.37
CA GLU A 62 3.41 -13.87 -21.53
C GLU A 62 2.17 -14.23 -20.69
N GLY A 63 1.51 -15.33 -21.05
CA GLY A 63 0.30 -15.82 -20.42
C GLY A 63 -0.99 -15.18 -20.97
N ASP A 64 -2.13 -15.63 -20.42
CA ASP A 64 -3.45 -15.22 -20.88
C ASP A 64 -3.97 -13.92 -20.25
N VAL A 65 -3.35 -13.45 -19.16
CA VAL A 65 -3.71 -12.22 -18.44
C VAL A 65 -2.47 -11.44 -18.01
N SER A 66 -2.40 -10.18 -18.41
CA SER A 66 -1.34 -9.24 -18.02
C SER A 66 -1.89 -8.16 -17.08
N GLY A 67 -1.13 -7.85 -16.04
CA GLY A 67 -1.49 -6.81 -15.06
C GLY A 67 -1.74 -7.35 -13.65
N PRO A 68 -2.20 -6.49 -12.72
CA PRO A 68 -2.56 -5.09 -12.96
C PRO A 68 -1.34 -4.18 -13.15
N TYR A 69 -1.40 -3.29 -14.12
CA TYR A 69 -0.38 -2.27 -14.39
C TYR A 69 -0.99 -0.86 -14.32
N ARG A 70 -0.13 0.14 -14.09
CA ARG A 70 -0.53 1.54 -14.08
C ARG A 70 -0.30 2.17 -15.45
N LYS A 71 -1.21 3.03 -15.87
CA LYS A 71 -1.02 3.90 -17.02
C LYS A 71 -1.73 5.23 -16.84
N VAL A 72 -1.29 6.25 -17.56
CA VAL A 72 -1.97 7.54 -17.66
C VAL A 72 -2.70 7.59 -19.00
N ASN A 73 -3.99 7.90 -18.97
CA ASN A 73 -4.80 8.05 -20.16
C ASN A 73 -4.57 9.43 -20.82
N SER A 74 -4.99 9.61 -22.06
CA SER A 74 -4.85 10.88 -22.81
C SER A 74 -5.58 12.06 -22.16
N ASP A 75 -6.64 11.81 -21.38
CA ASP A 75 -7.37 12.78 -20.55
C ASP A 75 -6.76 13.00 -19.15
N ARG A 76 -5.54 12.50 -18.92
CA ARG A 76 -4.77 12.58 -17.65
C ARG A 76 -5.31 11.74 -16.50
N ARG A 77 -6.32 10.89 -16.71
CA ARG A 77 -6.76 9.95 -15.69
C ARG A 77 -5.67 8.95 -15.36
N GLN A 78 -5.49 8.68 -14.09
CA GLN A 78 -4.63 7.59 -13.62
C GLN A 78 -5.43 6.30 -13.63
N LEU A 79 -4.96 5.33 -14.40
CA LEU A 79 -5.67 4.06 -14.58
C LEU A 79 -4.86 2.91 -13.99
N ARG A 80 -5.58 1.97 -13.39
CA ARG A 80 -5.09 0.63 -13.08
C ARG A 80 -5.75 -0.34 -14.06
N SER A 81 -4.95 -1.02 -14.87
CA SER A 81 -5.45 -1.77 -16.02
C SER A 81 -5.05 -3.24 -15.97
N VAL A 82 -5.92 -4.08 -16.52
CA VAL A 82 -5.67 -5.50 -16.76
C VAL A 82 -6.04 -5.79 -18.21
N THR A 83 -5.23 -6.61 -18.89
CA THR A 83 -5.48 -7.07 -20.25
C THR A 83 -5.52 -8.58 -20.29
N ALA A 84 -6.59 -9.15 -20.83
CA ALA A 84 -6.73 -10.58 -21.07
C ALA A 84 -6.72 -10.89 -22.56
N VAL A 85 -6.07 -11.98 -22.94
CA VAL A 85 -6.05 -12.49 -24.31
C VAL A 85 -7.35 -13.25 -24.57
N LEU A 86 -8.04 -12.92 -25.65
CA LEU A 86 -9.26 -13.60 -26.10
C LEU A 86 -8.91 -14.60 -27.19
N ARG A 87 -9.38 -15.85 -27.04
CA ARG A 87 -9.10 -16.96 -27.97
C ARG A 87 -10.38 -17.46 -28.61
N ASP A 88 -10.24 -18.03 -29.79
CA ASP A 88 -11.31 -18.81 -30.42
C ASP A 88 -11.33 -20.26 -29.88
N PRO A 89 -12.28 -21.10 -30.30
CA PRO A 89 -12.36 -22.50 -29.88
C PRO A 89 -11.12 -23.34 -30.22
N ASP A 90 -10.34 -22.94 -31.21
CA ASP A 90 -9.10 -23.61 -31.63
C ASP A 90 -7.88 -23.11 -30.87
N GLY A 91 -8.06 -22.17 -29.92
CA GLY A 91 -7.00 -21.59 -29.09
C GLY A 91 -6.25 -20.44 -29.76
N LEU A 92 -6.61 -20.01 -30.95
CA LEU A 92 -5.99 -18.89 -31.65
C LEU A 92 -6.33 -17.56 -30.95
N GLN A 93 -5.34 -16.70 -30.77
CA GLN A 93 -5.55 -15.35 -30.24
C GLN A 93 -6.30 -14.50 -31.26
N ILE A 94 -7.50 -14.04 -30.89
CA ILE A 94 -8.39 -13.27 -31.78
C ILE A 94 -8.62 -11.83 -31.31
N GLY A 95 -8.38 -11.55 -30.04
CA GLY A 95 -8.63 -10.24 -29.47
C GLY A 95 -7.99 -10.03 -28.10
N LEU A 96 -8.17 -8.83 -27.57
CA LEU A 96 -7.79 -8.47 -26.22
C LEU A 96 -8.99 -7.87 -25.49
N LEU A 97 -9.17 -8.23 -24.23
CA LEU A 97 -10.10 -7.59 -23.30
C LEU A 97 -9.29 -6.72 -22.35
N CYS A 98 -9.47 -5.41 -22.43
CA CYS A 98 -8.85 -4.46 -21.52
C CYS A 98 -9.87 -3.92 -20.52
N VAL A 99 -9.56 -4.04 -19.22
CA VAL A 99 -10.32 -3.41 -18.14
C VAL A 99 -9.47 -2.26 -17.59
N ASN A 100 -9.96 -1.03 -17.73
CA ASN A 100 -9.28 0.19 -17.31
C ASN A 100 -10.03 0.80 -16.12
N PHE A 101 -9.53 0.64 -14.92
CA PHE A 101 -10.14 1.19 -13.71
C PHE A 101 -9.54 2.56 -13.40
N ASP A 102 -10.40 3.57 -13.25
CA ASP A 102 -10.00 4.94 -12.89
C ASP A 102 -9.68 5.02 -11.39
N VAL A 103 -8.41 5.26 -11.08
CA VAL A 103 -7.90 5.41 -9.71
C VAL A 103 -7.52 6.86 -9.38
N THR A 104 -7.87 7.83 -10.23
CA THR A 104 -7.45 9.23 -10.09
C THR A 104 -7.83 9.81 -8.73
N VAL A 105 -9.07 9.64 -8.31
CA VAL A 105 -9.55 10.14 -7.02
C VAL A 105 -8.87 9.43 -5.86
N MET A 106 -8.73 8.10 -5.94
CA MET A 106 -8.07 7.28 -4.91
C MET A 106 -6.60 7.64 -4.77
N SER A 107 -5.90 7.89 -5.89
CA SER A 107 -4.50 8.33 -5.87
C SER A 107 -4.35 9.68 -5.21
N GLY A 108 -5.23 10.65 -5.52
CA GLY A 108 -5.21 11.96 -4.85
C GLY A 108 -5.50 11.87 -3.35
N MET A 109 -6.44 11.01 -2.93
CA MET A 109 -6.69 10.74 -1.51
C MET A 109 -5.47 10.11 -0.82
N ALA A 110 -4.80 9.19 -1.47
CA ALA A 110 -3.57 8.57 -0.94
C ALA A 110 -2.44 9.60 -0.80
N GLU A 111 -2.25 10.50 -1.77
CA GLU A 111 -1.28 11.61 -1.70
C GLU A 111 -1.58 12.55 -0.54
N ILE A 112 -2.85 12.96 -0.36
CA ILE A 112 -3.28 13.77 0.78
C ILE A 112 -2.98 13.06 2.10
N ALA A 113 -3.37 11.78 2.22
CA ALA A 113 -3.10 11.00 3.42
C ALA A 113 -1.59 10.86 3.70
N ALA A 114 -0.78 10.61 2.68
CA ALA A 114 0.68 10.53 2.79
C ALA A 114 1.29 11.86 3.28
N SER A 115 0.78 12.99 2.76
CA SER A 115 1.21 14.33 3.19
C SER A 115 0.89 14.58 4.67
N PHE A 116 -0.34 14.26 5.13
CA PHE A 116 -0.71 14.40 6.53
C PHE A 116 0.07 13.46 7.46
N LEU A 117 0.40 12.27 6.99
CA LEU A 117 1.19 11.30 7.74
C LEU A 117 2.70 11.60 7.72
N GLY A 118 3.13 12.59 6.94
CA GLY A 118 4.54 12.95 6.81
C GLY A 118 5.38 11.88 6.09
N LEU A 119 4.74 11.01 5.27
CA LEU A 119 5.44 9.91 4.60
C LEU A 119 6.37 10.39 3.47
N GLU A 120 6.14 11.60 2.95
CA GLU A 120 6.91 12.17 1.84
C GLU A 120 8.07 13.07 2.31
N ASN A 121 8.00 13.60 3.53
CA ASN A 121 8.98 14.52 4.08
C ASN A 121 9.32 14.14 5.52
N THR A 122 10.35 13.36 5.72
CA THR A 122 10.99 13.23 7.02
C THR A 122 11.83 14.48 7.27
N VAL A 123 11.19 15.56 7.69
CA VAL A 123 11.92 16.67 8.29
C VAL A 123 12.33 16.20 9.67
N ASP A 124 13.64 16.13 9.91
CA ASP A 124 14.16 15.77 11.22
C ASP A 124 13.59 16.75 12.26
N LYS A 125 13.01 16.17 13.32
CA LYS A 125 12.43 16.89 14.44
C LYS A 125 13.47 17.87 15.01
N PRO A 126 13.16 19.19 15.15
CA PRO A 126 14.13 20.14 15.67
C PRO A 126 14.56 19.74 17.09
N PRO A 127 15.83 19.43 17.35
CA PRO A 127 16.30 18.90 18.65
C PRO A 127 15.99 19.84 19.82
N ALA A 128 15.95 21.15 19.56
CA ALA A 128 15.78 22.17 20.59
C ALA A 128 14.34 22.24 21.17
N LEU A 129 13.32 21.83 20.40
CA LEU A 129 11.92 21.90 20.84
C LEU A 129 11.50 20.72 21.74
N PHE A 130 12.21 19.59 21.64
CA PHE A 130 11.79 18.33 22.25
C PHE A 130 12.86 17.69 23.17
N ALA A 131 14.00 18.35 23.37
CA ALA A 131 15.11 17.85 24.16
C ALA A 131 14.78 17.54 25.64
N LYS A 132 13.57 17.85 26.10
CA LYS A 132 13.14 17.64 27.50
C LYS A 132 11.86 16.83 27.66
N ASP A 133 11.27 16.33 26.58
CA ASP A 133 10.05 15.53 26.69
C ASP A 133 10.37 14.04 26.83
N PHE A 134 10.65 13.65 28.09
CA PHE A 134 10.90 12.25 28.42
C PHE A 134 9.67 11.35 28.18
N GLN A 135 8.47 11.91 28.14
CA GLN A 135 7.23 11.17 27.90
C GLN A 135 7.18 10.69 26.45
N GLU A 136 7.48 11.59 25.53
CA GLU A 136 7.56 11.25 24.10
C GLU A 136 8.68 10.24 23.82
N SER A 137 9.85 10.44 24.46
CA SER A 137 10.97 9.51 24.36
C SER A 137 10.61 8.12 24.91
N ALA A 138 9.89 8.06 26.04
CA ALA A 138 9.45 6.81 26.63
C ALA A 138 8.47 6.06 25.72
N HIS A 139 7.50 6.76 25.10
CA HIS A 139 6.58 6.18 24.13
C HIS A 139 7.31 5.70 22.87
N SER A 140 8.16 6.52 22.28
CA SER A 140 8.89 6.16 21.06
C SER A 140 9.76 4.91 21.25
N ILE A 141 10.45 4.81 22.41
CA ILE A 141 11.26 3.63 22.74
C ILE A 141 10.37 2.40 22.94
N MET A 142 9.24 2.55 23.65
CA MET A 142 8.28 1.46 23.86
C MET A 142 7.72 0.95 22.55
N ASP A 143 7.23 1.84 21.71
CA ASP A 143 6.60 1.49 20.42
C ASP A 143 7.63 0.84 19.48
N GLY A 144 8.84 1.37 19.42
CA GLY A 144 9.94 0.78 18.65
C GLY A 144 10.31 -0.62 19.14
N PHE A 145 10.39 -0.81 20.47
CA PHE A 145 10.71 -2.10 21.09
C PHE A 145 9.64 -3.16 20.81
N LEU A 146 8.35 -2.79 20.92
CA LEU A 146 7.21 -3.68 20.66
C LEU A 146 7.10 -4.03 19.17
N SER A 147 7.21 -3.03 18.31
CA SER A 147 7.11 -3.21 16.85
C SER A 147 8.22 -4.11 16.31
N ALA A 148 9.48 -3.89 16.72
CA ALA A 148 10.62 -4.68 16.28
C ALA A 148 10.53 -6.17 16.65
N ARG A 149 9.72 -6.52 17.66
CA ARG A 149 9.54 -7.88 18.17
C ARG A 149 8.15 -8.45 17.90
N SER A 150 7.27 -7.66 17.24
CA SER A 150 5.86 -8.03 17.02
C SER A 150 5.13 -8.39 18.32
N LEU A 151 5.42 -7.67 19.41
CA LEU A 151 4.85 -7.88 20.74
C LEU A 151 3.83 -6.80 21.10
N THR A 152 3.00 -7.10 22.08
CA THR A 152 2.12 -6.12 22.74
C THR A 152 2.57 -5.92 24.19
N LEU A 153 2.24 -4.78 24.80
CA LEU A 153 2.60 -4.51 26.19
C LEU A 153 2.11 -5.60 27.16
N ALA A 154 0.92 -6.16 26.89
CA ALA A 154 0.31 -7.22 27.70
C ALA A 154 0.97 -8.59 27.54
N SER A 155 1.72 -8.81 26.45
CA SER A 155 2.40 -10.08 26.17
C SER A 155 3.86 -10.12 26.65
N LEU A 156 4.39 -9.01 27.21
CA LEU A 156 5.77 -8.95 27.64
C LEU A 156 6.05 -9.86 28.82
N THR A 157 7.08 -10.68 28.70
CA THR A 157 7.67 -11.44 29.79
C THR A 157 8.44 -10.53 30.75
N SER A 158 8.78 -11.02 31.95
CA SER A 158 9.61 -10.26 32.88
C SER A 158 10.99 -9.90 32.34
N GLU A 159 11.54 -10.72 31.46
CA GLU A 159 12.86 -10.50 30.85
C GLU A 159 12.78 -9.42 29.78
N GLU A 160 11.75 -9.46 28.93
CA GLU A 160 11.49 -8.43 27.93
C GLU A 160 11.16 -7.08 28.57
N MET A 161 10.45 -7.08 29.69
CA MET A 161 10.20 -5.86 30.47
C MET A 161 11.49 -5.26 31.06
N VAL A 162 12.43 -6.09 31.51
CA VAL A 162 13.77 -5.64 31.94
C VAL A 162 14.53 -5.04 30.75
N ALA A 163 14.46 -5.66 29.58
CA ALA A 163 15.10 -5.17 28.37
C ALA A 163 14.50 -3.81 27.92
N LEU A 164 13.17 -3.68 27.90
CA LEU A 164 12.47 -2.44 27.56
C LEU A 164 12.86 -1.30 28.51
N ILE A 165 12.85 -1.55 29.83
CA ILE A 165 13.25 -0.55 30.83
C ILE A 165 14.72 -0.19 30.66
N GLY A 166 15.57 -1.13 30.28
CA GLY A 166 16.98 -0.87 29.97
C GLY A 166 17.15 0.02 28.74
N GLU A 167 16.36 -0.15 27.71
CA GLU A 167 16.37 0.73 26.54
C GLU A 167 15.90 2.15 26.89
N MET A 168 14.89 2.28 27.74
CA MET A 168 14.44 3.57 28.26
C MET A 168 15.54 4.26 29.10
N ASP A 169 16.31 3.50 29.89
CA ASP A 169 17.42 4.03 30.67
C ASP A 169 18.56 4.52 29.79
N LYS A 170 18.96 3.74 28.79
CA LYS A 170 19.94 4.13 27.77
C LYS A 170 19.50 5.35 26.97
N GLY A 171 18.22 5.48 26.71
CA GLY A 171 17.61 6.65 26.04
C GLY A 171 17.47 7.87 26.95
N GLY A 172 17.95 7.79 28.20
CA GLY A 172 17.99 8.92 29.15
C GLY A 172 16.65 9.26 29.80
N VAL A 173 15.58 8.43 29.61
CA VAL A 173 14.25 8.67 30.17
C VAL A 173 14.32 8.87 31.69
N PHE A 174 15.09 8.06 32.41
CA PHE A 174 15.18 8.11 33.86
C PHE A 174 16.12 9.20 34.44
N ALA A 175 16.79 9.97 33.56
CA ALA A 175 17.62 11.11 34.00
C ALA A 175 16.77 12.32 34.42
N LEU A 176 15.49 12.35 34.08
CA LEU A 176 14.62 13.47 34.31
C LEU A 176 13.72 13.26 35.53
N ARG A 177 13.38 14.38 36.21
CA ARG A 177 12.56 14.38 37.41
C ARG A 177 11.14 13.86 37.08
N ASN A 178 10.57 13.00 37.91
CA ASN A 178 9.27 12.35 37.77
C ASN A 178 9.16 11.29 36.67
N ALA A 179 10.21 11.01 35.89
CA ALA A 179 10.17 9.99 34.83
C ALA A 179 9.80 8.60 35.39
N THR A 180 10.34 8.21 36.56
CA THR A 180 9.96 6.92 37.17
C THR A 180 8.47 6.82 37.46
N HIS A 181 7.84 7.89 37.92
CA HIS A 181 6.39 7.89 38.20
C HIS A 181 5.59 7.70 36.88
N TYR A 182 5.99 8.40 35.83
CA TYR A 182 5.37 8.28 34.53
C TYR A 182 5.51 6.87 33.94
N VAL A 183 6.72 6.30 33.95
CA VAL A 183 6.99 4.94 33.46
C VAL A 183 6.20 3.89 34.25
N CYS A 184 6.01 4.08 35.57
CA CYS A 184 5.12 3.22 36.35
C CYS A 184 3.70 3.20 35.81
N GLY A 185 3.12 4.36 35.48
CA GLY A 185 1.82 4.48 34.87
C GLY A 185 1.77 3.87 33.46
N LEU A 186 2.75 4.20 32.63
CA LEU A 186 2.86 3.73 31.25
C LEU A 186 2.92 2.19 31.15
N LEU A 187 3.72 1.55 31.99
CA LEU A 187 3.93 0.10 31.98
C LEU A 187 3.04 -0.66 32.97
N SER A 188 2.17 0.04 33.69
CA SER A 188 1.30 -0.54 34.74
C SER A 188 2.11 -1.30 35.82
N LEU A 189 3.30 -0.78 36.18
CA LEU A 189 4.19 -1.39 37.16
C LEU A 189 4.26 -0.59 38.46
N SER A 190 4.53 -1.29 39.56
CA SER A 190 4.87 -0.60 40.80
C SER A 190 6.23 0.07 40.74
N ARG A 191 6.44 1.14 41.54
CA ARG A 191 7.71 1.84 41.64
C ARG A 191 8.85 0.92 42.04
N ALA A 192 8.60 0.01 42.97
CA ALA A 192 9.56 -1.00 43.40
C ALA A 192 9.95 -1.95 42.25
N THR A 193 9.01 -2.34 41.42
CA THR A 193 9.25 -3.20 40.25
C THR A 193 10.10 -2.49 39.20
N VAL A 194 9.81 -1.21 38.88
CA VAL A 194 10.61 -0.42 37.94
C VAL A 194 12.06 -0.31 38.42
N TYR A 195 12.30 0.02 39.71
CA TYR A 195 13.65 0.08 40.24
C TYR A 195 14.38 -1.28 40.26
N LYS A 196 13.65 -2.37 40.52
CA LYS A 196 14.17 -3.73 40.45
C LYS A 196 14.65 -4.05 39.05
N TYR A 197 13.86 -3.71 38.03
CA TYR A 197 14.18 -3.96 36.63
C TYR A 197 15.32 -3.08 36.12
N LEU A 198 15.35 -1.81 36.48
CA LEU A 198 16.49 -0.90 36.24
C LEU A 198 17.79 -1.47 36.78
N LYS A 199 17.77 -1.93 38.02
CA LYS A 199 18.99 -2.52 38.64
C LYS A 199 19.45 -3.78 37.86
N ARG A 200 18.51 -4.63 37.47
CA ARG A 200 18.82 -5.85 36.68
C ARG A 200 19.40 -5.49 35.30
N SER A 201 18.80 -4.54 34.62
CA SER A 201 19.24 -4.11 33.28
C SER A 201 20.67 -3.51 33.34
N ARG A 202 20.95 -2.64 34.33
CA ARG A 202 22.28 -2.04 34.50
C ARG A 202 23.34 -3.07 34.83
N ALA A 203 23.02 -4.09 35.64
CA ALA A 203 23.95 -5.17 35.95
C ALA A 203 24.32 -6.00 34.72
N ALA A 204 23.33 -6.29 33.85
CA ALA A 204 23.56 -7.03 32.60
C ALA A 204 24.32 -6.25 31.52
N SER A 205 24.49 -4.93 31.66
CA SER A 205 25.25 -4.08 30.73
C SER A 205 26.69 -3.86 31.11
N THR A 206 27.16 -4.45 32.23
CA THR A 206 28.51 -4.26 32.78
C THR A 206 29.42 -5.49 32.54
N ASP A 207 28.85 -6.59 32.05
CA ASP A 207 29.53 -7.81 31.60
C ASP A 207 29.64 -7.81 30.06
#